data_936194c07ac09999a3b2f9ab0a047102
#
_entry.id   936194c07ac09999a3b2f9ab0a047102
#
_cell.length_a   1.000
_cell.length_b   1.000
_cell.length_c   1.000
_cell.angle_alpha   90.00
_cell.angle_beta   90.00
_cell.angle_gamma   90.00
#
_symmetry.space_group_name_H-M   'P 1'
#
loop_
_entity.id
_entity.type
_entity.pdbx_description
1 polymer ?
#
loop_
_entity_poly.entity_id
_entity_poly.type
_entity_poly.pdbx_seq_one_letter_code
_entity_poly.pdbx_strand_id
1 'polypeptide(L)'
;MTLEELTLQSSYSPRHSVPDWMIGCFRRHCISFANGESDNQTIVYWIQSRNFTIDLRLPCKRHQVPTKSLAEYTTEELEVLASYEGWAAPSHWDGARLRWSNGAALQVTERWPEEAELKRIGNCM
;
A
#
# COMPACT_ATOMS: atom_id res chain seq x y z
N MET A 1 13.39 14.04 28.56
CA MET A 1 13.61 12.97 27.57
C MET A 1 13.47 13.55 26.18
N THR A 2 14.52 13.49 25.40
CA THR A 2 14.53 13.99 24.02
C THR A 2 13.96 12.92 23.07
N LEU A 3 13.56 13.32 21.84
CA LEU A 3 13.10 12.39 20.80
C LEU A 3 14.20 11.37 20.43
N GLU A 4 15.48 11.80 20.49
CA GLU A 4 16.63 10.95 20.25
C GLU A 4 16.80 9.88 21.34
N GLU A 5 16.65 10.26 22.62
CA GLU A 5 16.66 9.31 23.73
C GLU A 5 15.52 8.30 23.63
N LEU A 6 14.34 8.75 23.21
CA LEU A 6 13.19 7.86 22.95
C LEU A 6 13.46 6.87 21.82
N THR A 7 14.08 7.30 20.73
CA THR A 7 14.42 6.42 19.60
C THR A 7 15.50 5.41 19.96
N LEU A 8 16.46 5.79 20.78
CA LEU A 8 17.52 4.89 21.26
C LEU A 8 17.02 3.88 22.31
N GLN A 9 16.01 4.25 23.08
CA GLN A 9 15.39 3.34 24.06
C GLN A 9 14.34 2.41 23.46
N SER A 10 13.76 2.73 22.32
CA SER A 10 12.74 1.90 21.67
C SER A 10 13.38 0.79 20.83
N SER A 11 13.96 -0.19 21.48
CA SER A 11 14.36 -1.46 20.86
C SER A 11 13.16 -2.44 20.67
N TYR A 12 11.95 -1.93 20.79
CA TYR A 12 10.75 -2.76 20.62
C TYR A 12 10.56 -3.15 19.17
N SER A 13 10.77 -4.44 18.88
CA SER A 13 10.36 -5.03 17.63
C SER A 13 9.01 -5.69 17.84
N PRO A 14 7.95 -5.27 17.13
CA PRO A 14 6.63 -5.92 17.25
C PRO A 14 6.73 -7.41 16.94
N ARG A 15 5.91 -8.22 17.61
CA ARG A 15 5.74 -9.62 17.23
C ARG A 15 5.22 -9.67 15.79
N HIS A 16 5.68 -10.66 15.02
CA HIS A 16 5.30 -10.85 13.62
C HIS A 16 5.69 -9.67 12.70
N SER A 17 6.73 -8.92 13.08
CA SER A 17 7.30 -7.90 12.21
C SER A 17 7.88 -8.51 10.93
N VAL A 18 7.79 -7.73 9.85
CA VAL A 18 8.44 -8.08 8.58
C VAL A 18 9.96 -8.01 8.70
N PRO A 19 10.72 -8.78 7.90
CA PRO A 19 12.17 -8.67 7.85
C PRO A 19 12.59 -7.31 7.25
N ASP A 20 13.81 -6.88 7.56
CA ASP A 20 14.32 -5.55 7.18
C ASP A 20 14.26 -5.31 5.65
N TRP A 21 14.45 -6.34 4.83
CA TRP A 21 14.39 -6.21 3.38
C TRP A 21 13.00 -5.87 2.83
N MET A 22 11.94 -6.06 3.61
CA MET A 22 10.57 -5.68 3.24
C MET A 22 10.23 -4.24 3.65
N ILE A 23 11.04 -3.60 4.50
CA ILE A 23 10.75 -2.24 4.97
C ILE A 23 11.15 -1.25 3.89
N GLY A 24 10.21 -0.39 3.50
CA GLY A 24 10.47 0.64 2.51
C GLY A 24 9.26 1.08 1.72
N CYS A 25 9.52 1.86 0.69
CA CYS A 25 8.54 2.27 -0.30
C CYS A 25 8.84 1.59 -1.63
N PHE A 26 7.90 0.80 -2.10
CA PHE A 26 8.03 0.03 -3.35
C PHE A 26 7.04 0.55 -4.38
N ARG A 27 7.47 0.60 -5.62
CA ARG A 27 6.59 0.88 -6.74
C ARG A 27 6.30 -0.42 -7.49
N ARG A 28 5.03 -0.74 -7.68
CA ARG A 28 4.62 -1.89 -8.47
C ARG A 28 5.06 -1.73 -9.93
N HIS A 29 5.69 -2.74 -10.47
CA HIS A 29 6.06 -2.78 -11.88
C HIS A 29 4.88 -3.28 -12.74
N CYS A 30 4.28 -4.38 -12.34
CA CYS A 30 3.18 -5.01 -13.06
C CYS A 30 2.35 -5.88 -12.10
N ILE A 31 1.09 -6.09 -12.43
CA ILE A 31 0.27 -7.17 -11.87
C ILE A 31 -0.28 -8.01 -13.01
N SER A 32 -0.28 -9.32 -12.85
CA SER A 32 -0.90 -10.28 -13.76
C SER A 32 -2.03 -11.02 -13.05
N PHE A 33 -3.09 -11.28 -13.76
CA PHE A 33 -4.26 -11.96 -13.25
C PHE A 33 -4.35 -13.39 -13.80
N ALA A 34 -5.11 -14.25 -13.13
CA ALA A 34 -5.27 -15.65 -13.51
C ALA A 34 -5.90 -15.85 -14.89
N ASN A 35 -6.64 -14.85 -15.38
CA ASN A 35 -7.23 -14.85 -16.74
C ASN A 35 -6.22 -14.47 -17.85
N GLY A 36 -4.96 -14.20 -17.51
CA GLY A 36 -3.89 -13.78 -18.42
C GLY A 36 -3.80 -12.29 -18.69
N GLU A 37 -4.71 -11.48 -18.14
CA GLU A 37 -4.61 -10.04 -18.21
C GLU A 37 -3.48 -9.50 -17.30
N SER A 38 -2.97 -8.33 -17.63
CA SER A 38 -1.97 -7.65 -16.81
C SER A 38 -2.20 -6.15 -16.80
N ASP A 39 -1.78 -5.49 -15.72
CA ASP A 39 -1.81 -4.04 -15.57
C ASP A 39 -0.43 -3.54 -15.15
N ASN A 40 0.17 -2.72 -16.00
CA ASN A 40 1.42 -2.00 -15.76
C ASN A 40 1.23 -0.47 -15.85
N GLN A 41 -0.01 0.02 -15.96
CA GLN A 41 -0.34 1.42 -16.14
C GLN A 41 -0.75 2.10 -14.83
N THR A 42 -1.46 1.39 -13.98
CA THR A 42 -1.85 1.91 -12.66
C THR A 42 -0.60 2.13 -11.81
N ILE A 43 -0.47 3.34 -11.29
CA ILE A 43 0.63 3.70 -10.39
C ILE A 43 0.29 3.17 -9.00
N VAL A 44 1.08 2.24 -8.50
CA VAL A 44 0.89 1.67 -7.16
C VAL A 44 2.15 1.88 -6.34
N TYR A 45 1.97 2.47 -5.18
CA TYR A 45 2.98 2.57 -4.13
C TYR A 45 2.59 1.70 -2.96
N TRP A 46 3.51 0.85 -2.57
CA TRP A 46 3.44 0.01 -1.39
C TRP A 46 4.45 0.50 -0.37
N ILE A 47 3.98 0.94 0.77
CA ILE A 47 4.82 1.41 1.87
C ILE A 47 4.69 0.41 3.01
N GLN A 48 5.80 -0.19 3.38
CA GLN A 48 5.85 -1.20 4.44
C GLN A 48 6.73 -0.73 5.57
N SER A 49 6.18 -0.66 6.76
CA SER A 49 6.91 -0.57 8.02
C SER A 49 7.02 -1.96 8.67
N ARG A 50 7.54 -2.05 9.89
CA ARG A 50 7.70 -3.34 10.57
C ARG A 50 6.41 -4.14 10.72
N ASN A 51 5.28 -3.47 10.91
CA ASN A 51 3.99 -4.09 11.19
C ASN A 51 2.80 -3.34 10.60
N PHE A 52 3.04 -2.48 9.63
CA PHE A 52 1.99 -1.68 9.00
C PHE A 52 2.25 -1.50 7.51
N THR A 53 1.19 -1.61 6.72
CA THR A 53 1.22 -1.48 5.26
C THR A 53 0.33 -0.33 4.84
N ILE A 54 0.79 0.46 3.87
CA ILE A 54 -0.02 1.41 3.11
C ILE A 54 0.10 1.04 1.63
N ASP A 55 -1.03 0.89 0.97
CA ASP A 55 -1.13 0.68 -0.48
C ASP A 55 -1.90 1.85 -1.08
N LEU A 56 -1.30 2.55 -2.03
CA LEU A 56 -1.92 3.68 -2.73
C LEU A 56 -1.92 3.40 -4.23
N ARG A 57 -3.09 3.46 -4.84
CA ARG A 57 -3.30 3.21 -6.27
C ARG A 57 -3.87 4.43 -6.96
N LEU A 58 -3.15 4.91 -7.95
CA LEU A 58 -3.53 6.07 -8.74
C LEU A 58 -3.65 5.67 -10.22
N PRO A 59 -4.63 6.20 -10.94
CA PRO A 59 -4.67 6.03 -12.38
C PRO A 59 -3.41 6.62 -13.01
N CYS A 60 -3.06 6.18 -14.21
CA CYS A 60 -1.94 6.78 -14.94
C CYS A 60 -2.16 8.30 -15.11
N LYS A 61 -1.07 9.05 -15.22
CA LYS A 61 -1.09 10.54 -15.19
C LYS A 61 -2.13 11.15 -16.13
N ARG A 62 -2.31 10.59 -17.32
CA ARG A 62 -3.29 11.09 -18.33
C ARG A 62 -4.75 10.96 -17.89
N HIS A 63 -5.04 10.11 -16.90
CA HIS A 63 -6.38 9.86 -16.38
C HIS A 63 -6.59 10.48 -15.00
N GLN A 64 -5.59 11.17 -14.47
CA GLN A 64 -5.72 11.85 -13.18
C GLN A 64 -6.48 13.17 -13.36
N VAL A 65 -7.28 13.48 -12.35
CA VAL A 65 -8.02 14.75 -12.30
C VAL A 65 -7.10 15.82 -11.75
N PRO A 66 -7.14 17.06 -12.31
CA PRO A 66 -6.39 18.18 -11.78
C PRO A 66 -6.78 18.51 -10.34
N THR A 67 -5.81 18.94 -9.54
CA THR A 67 -6.07 19.40 -8.17
C THR A 67 -6.78 20.75 -8.20
N LYS A 68 -7.93 20.84 -7.56
CA LYS A 68 -8.73 22.07 -7.41
C LYS A 68 -9.62 22.00 -6.17
N SER A 69 -10.34 23.05 -5.87
CA SER A 69 -11.32 23.06 -4.77
C SER A 69 -12.42 22.02 -5.01
N LEU A 70 -12.91 21.37 -3.96
CA LEU A 70 -13.94 20.33 -4.06
C LEU A 70 -15.21 20.81 -4.79
N ALA A 71 -15.60 22.07 -4.60
CA ALA A 71 -16.77 22.66 -5.23
C ALA A 71 -16.60 22.92 -6.75
N GLU A 72 -15.38 22.86 -7.25
CA GLU A 72 -15.08 23.13 -8.66
C GLU A 72 -14.99 21.87 -9.53
N TYR A 73 -15.09 20.67 -8.89
CA TYR A 73 -15.11 19.43 -9.66
C TYR A 73 -16.45 19.20 -10.33
N THR A 74 -16.40 18.73 -11.57
CA THR A 74 -17.58 18.22 -12.25
C THR A 74 -17.97 16.84 -11.70
N THR A 75 -19.18 16.39 -12.01
CA THR A 75 -19.65 15.06 -11.62
C THR A 75 -18.73 13.96 -12.18
N GLU A 76 -18.32 14.07 -13.43
CA GLU A 76 -17.43 13.12 -14.10
C GLU A 76 -16.04 13.08 -13.43
N GLU A 77 -15.51 14.23 -13.04
CA GLU A 77 -14.25 14.31 -12.30
C GLU A 77 -14.36 13.70 -10.90
N LEU A 78 -15.47 13.89 -10.21
CA LEU A 78 -15.75 13.26 -8.92
C LEU A 78 -15.86 11.74 -9.03
N GLU A 79 -16.47 11.23 -10.10
CA GLU A 79 -16.52 9.79 -10.39
C GLU A 79 -15.10 9.21 -10.59
N VAL A 80 -14.23 9.91 -11.30
CA VAL A 80 -12.82 9.50 -11.45
C VAL A 80 -12.12 9.49 -10.09
N LEU A 81 -12.29 10.54 -9.28
CA LEU A 81 -11.71 10.59 -7.94
C LEU A 81 -12.22 9.46 -7.04
N ALA A 82 -13.51 9.13 -7.13
CA ALA A 82 -14.11 8.02 -6.40
C ALA A 82 -13.57 6.64 -6.82
N SER A 83 -12.97 6.54 -8.02
CA SER A 83 -12.31 5.32 -8.49
C SER A 83 -10.89 5.12 -7.96
N TYR A 84 -10.32 6.12 -7.29
CA TYR A 84 -9.01 5.99 -6.67
C TYR A 84 -9.09 4.99 -5.53
N GLU A 85 -8.06 4.18 -5.41
CA GLU A 85 -7.97 3.15 -4.39
C GLU A 85 -6.79 3.41 -3.46
N GLY A 86 -6.97 3.12 -2.21
CA GLY A 86 -5.91 3.15 -1.24
C GLY A 86 -6.38 2.54 0.06
N TRP A 87 -5.48 1.89 0.76
CA TRP A 87 -5.78 1.31 2.06
C TRP A 87 -4.54 1.28 2.94
N ALA A 88 -4.79 1.15 4.23
CA ALA A 88 -3.75 1.02 5.23
C ALA A 88 -4.20 0.03 6.30
N ALA A 89 -3.33 -0.87 6.71
CA ALA A 89 -3.67 -1.88 7.70
C ALA A 89 -2.44 -2.35 8.48
N PRO A 90 -2.63 -2.77 9.74
CA PRO A 90 -1.65 -3.58 10.44
C PRO A 90 -1.30 -4.83 9.65
N SER A 91 -0.02 -5.15 9.57
CA SER A 91 0.50 -6.32 8.87
C SER A 91 1.13 -7.32 9.83
N HIS A 92 0.95 -8.60 9.53
CA HIS A 92 1.47 -9.72 10.30
C HIS A 92 2.28 -10.63 9.39
N TRP A 93 3.56 -10.80 9.69
CA TRP A 93 4.45 -11.70 8.99
C TRP A 93 4.67 -12.98 9.80
N ASP A 94 4.45 -14.13 9.20
CA ASP A 94 4.65 -15.43 9.85
C ASP A 94 5.97 -16.13 9.47
N GLY A 95 6.81 -15.46 8.67
CA GLY A 95 8.05 -16.01 8.12
C GLY A 95 7.94 -16.45 6.65
N ALA A 96 6.74 -16.58 6.11
CA ALA A 96 6.47 -16.97 4.74
C ALA A 96 5.38 -16.12 4.07
N ARG A 97 4.38 -15.68 4.82
CA ARG A 97 3.21 -14.96 4.32
C ARG A 97 2.93 -13.69 5.09
N LEU A 98 2.46 -12.70 4.39
CA LEU A 98 1.99 -11.44 4.93
C LEU A 98 0.46 -11.43 4.95
N ARG A 99 -0.10 -11.01 6.09
CA ARG A 99 -1.54 -10.87 6.32
C ARG A 99 -1.84 -9.48 6.83
N TRP A 100 -3.07 -9.04 6.63
CA TRP A 100 -3.55 -7.75 7.10
C TRP A 100 -4.86 -7.90 7.85
N SER A 101 -5.11 -7.01 8.79
CA SER A 101 -6.33 -7.01 9.58
C SER A 101 -6.69 -5.61 10.05
N ASN A 102 -7.98 -5.36 10.26
CA ASN A 102 -8.48 -4.11 10.85
C ASN A 102 -7.96 -2.84 10.16
N GLY A 103 -7.94 -2.85 8.83
CA GLY A 103 -7.49 -1.71 8.05
C GLY A 103 -8.56 -0.66 7.80
N ALA A 104 -8.13 0.42 7.15
CA ALA A 104 -8.98 1.46 6.60
C ALA A 104 -8.75 1.58 5.10
N ALA A 105 -9.79 1.89 4.34
CA ALA A 105 -9.74 2.04 2.89
C ALA A 105 -10.39 3.33 2.43
N LEU A 106 -9.92 3.88 1.32
CA LEU A 106 -10.58 4.99 0.62
C LEU A 106 -11.81 4.50 -0.14
N GLN A 107 -11.70 3.34 -0.79
CA GLN A 107 -12.80 2.69 -1.49
C GLN A 107 -13.74 1.97 -0.52
N VAL A 108 -14.98 1.76 -0.96
CA VAL A 108 -16.00 1.09 -0.15
C VAL A 108 -15.71 -0.39 0.07
N THR A 109 -15.08 -1.05 -0.90
CA THR A 109 -14.77 -2.49 -0.84
C THR A 109 -13.35 -2.72 -0.38
N GLU A 110 -13.17 -3.47 0.68
CA GLU A 110 -11.85 -3.91 1.16
C GLU A 110 -11.17 -4.84 0.14
N ARG A 111 -9.85 -4.71 0.00
CA ARG A 111 -9.06 -5.48 -0.98
C ARG A 111 -7.95 -6.32 -0.37
N TRP A 112 -8.00 -6.62 0.92
CA TRP A 112 -6.93 -7.38 1.60
C TRP A 112 -7.40 -8.64 2.35
N PRO A 113 -8.40 -9.39 1.87
CA PRO A 113 -8.80 -10.62 2.55
C PRO A 113 -7.81 -11.77 2.38
N GLU A 114 -6.94 -11.70 1.38
CA GLU A 114 -6.02 -12.78 1.01
C GLU A 114 -4.60 -12.57 1.53
N GLU A 115 -3.97 -13.66 1.94
CA GLU A 115 -2.58 -13.67 2.34
C GLU A 115 -1.67 -13.49 1.11
N ALA A 116 -0.58 -12.72 1.28
CA ALA A 116 0.43 -12.57 0.23
C ALA A 116 1.67 -13.42 0.53
N GLU A 117 2.07 -14.24 -0.41
CA GLU A 117 3.40 -14.86 -0.43
C GLU A 117 4.39 -13.90 -1.08
N LEU A 118 5.47 -13.58 -0.39
CA LEU A 118 6.46 -12.61 -0.83
C LEU A 118 7.81 -13.28 -1.08
N LYS A 119 8.41 -12.97 -2.22
CA LYS A 119 9.73 -13.44 -2.62
C LYS A 119 10.61 -12.26 -2.97
N ARG A 120 11.80 -12.21 -2.40
CA ARG A 120 12.80 -11.20 -2.73
C ARG A 120 13.59 -11.62 -3.97
N ILE A 121 13.68 -10.70 -4.94
CA ILE A 121 14.51 -10.87 -6.14
C ILE A 121 15.37 -9.61 -6.27
N GLY A 122 16.61 -9.65 -5.76
CA GLY A 122 17.47 -8.47 -5.71
C GLY A 122 16.86 -7.34 -4.86
N ASN A 123 16.56 -6.20 -5.48
CA ASN A 123 15.90 -5.05 -4.85
C ASN A 123 14.37 -5.07 -4.98
N CYS A 124 13.81 -6.14 -5.55
CA CYS A 124 12.38 -6.29 -5.79
C CYS A 124 11.77 -7.34 -4.87
N MET A 125 10.47 -7.23 -4.66
CA MET A 125 9.64 -8.25 -4.03
C MET A 125 8.32 -8.41 -4.77
#